data_95d60df998bd16b4c4d30e466b4f7a20
#
_entry.id   95d60df998bd16b4c4d30e466b4f7a20
#
_cell.length_a   1.000
_cell.length_b   1.000
_cell.length_c   1.000
_cell.angle_alpha   90.00
_cell.angle_beta   90.00
_cell.angle_gamma   90.00
#
_symmetry.space_group_name_H-M   'P 1'
#
loop_
_entity.id
_entity.type
_entity.pdbx_description
1 polymer ?
#
loop_
_entity_poly.entity_id
_entity_poly.type
_entity_poly.pdbx_seq_one_letter_code
_entity_poly.pdbx_strand_id
1 'polypeptide(L)'
;MKIVLASNNPGKLAELVPLFAPLGVELIAQSDLGVPESPEPHRTFVENALIKARNAAQHTGLAAIADDAGLCVDAMGGLPGVDTAYYCTQFGYDKTDYNNRRAVLEQMQGQTNRRAALVSTIVAVRSVQDPEPLIASGRVVAELTREPVGEHGFGFDPVMFIPSLG
;
A
#
# COMPACT_ATOMS: atom_id res chain seq x y z
N MET A 1 11.54 16.04 15.02
CA MET A 1 10.18 16.46 14.59
C MET A 1 9.26 15.25 14.67
N LYS A 2 8.04 15.41 15.22
CA LYS A 2 7.06 14.32 15.30
C LYS A 2 6.11 14.35 14.11
N ILE A 3 5.92 13.19 13.47
CA ILE A 3 4.99 13.02 12.34
C ILE A 3 4.14 11.78 12.62
N VAL A 4 2.83 11.88 12.39
CA VAL A 4 1.92 10.74 12.54
C VAL A 4 1.98 9.88 11.29
N LEU A 5 2.22 8.59 11.44
CA LEU A 5 2.02 7.62 10.36
C LEU A 5 0.57 7.16 10.38
N ALA A 6 -0.17 7.53 9.34
CA ALA A 6 -1.58 7.20 9.16
C ALA A 6 -1.75 5.77 8.64
N SER A 7 -1.30 4.81 9.45
CA SER A 7 -1.42 3.37 9.18
C SER A 7 -1.54 2.61 10.48
N ASN A 8 -2.34 1.56 10.47
CA ASN A 8 -2.44 0.59 11.56
C ASN A 8 -1.65 -0.70 11.24
N ASN A 9 -0.93 -0.73 10.12
CA ASN A 9 -0.09 -1.86 9.74
C ASN A 9 1.27 -1.79 10.47
N PRO A 10 1.56 -2.69 11.43
CA PRO A 10 2.81 -2.67 12.18
C PRO A 10 4.02 -2.96 11.30
N GLY A 11 3.87 -3.69 10.19
CA GLY A 11 4.93 -3.94 9.22
C GLY A 11 5.39 -2.65 8.56
N LYS A 12 4.46 -1.79 8.14
CA LYS A 12 4.79 -0.49 7.56
C LYS A 12 5.51 0.43 8.53
N LEU A 13 5.10 0.44 9.79
CA LEU A 13 5.79 1.21 10.83
C LEU A 13 7.23 0.72 11.00
N ALA A 14 7.43 -0.60 11.10
CA ALA A 14 8.74 -1.20 11.24
C ALA A 14 9.67 -0.91 10.05
N GLU A 15 9.13 -0.84 8.83
CA GLU A 15 9.88 -0.50 7.63
C GLU A 15 10.24 0.99 7.54
N LEU A 16 9.30 1.87 7.91
CA LEU A 16 9.47 3.32 7.72
C LEU A 16 10.27 3.98 8.84
N VAL A 17 10.12 3.56 10.10
CA VAL A 17 10.85 4.16 11.24
C VAL A 17 12.35 4.25 11.01
N PRO A 18 13.06 3.18 10.57
CA PRO A 18 14.50 3.25 10.32
C PRO A 18 14.89 4.24 9.21
N LEU A 19 14.00 4.45 8.23
CA LEU A 19 14.25 5.37 7.12
C LEU A 19 14.12 6.83 7.53
N PHE A 20 13.26 7.13 8.48
CA PHE A 20 12.99 8.50 8.95
C PHE A 20 13.86 8.91 10.14
N ALA A 21 14.34 7.97 10.95
CA ALA A 21 15.19 8.26 12.12
C ALA A 21 16.44 9.08 11.79
N PRO A 22 17.23 8.79 10.71
CA PRO A 22 18.39 9.59 10.35
C PRO A 22 18.06 11.04 9.97
N LEU A 23 16.81 11.33 9.63
CA LEU A 23 16.32 12.68 9.30
C LEU A 23 15.87 13.46 10.54
N GLY A 24 16.02 12.91 11.74
CA GLY A 24 15.52 13.51 12.98
C GLY A 24 13.99 13.51 13.10
N VAL A 25 13.32 12.62 12.37
CA VAL A 25 11.88 12.44 12.38
C VAL A 25 11.50 11.25 13.25
N GLU A 26 10.64 11.48 14.23
CA GLU A 26 9.98 10.47 15.04
C GLU A 26 8.62 10.17 14.42
N LEU A 27 8.44 8.97 13.88
CA LEU A 27 7.14 8.50 13.39
C LEU A 27 6.35 7.89 14.56
N ILE A 28 5.10 8.33 14.70
CA ILE A 28 4.16 7.84 15.71
C ILE A 28 3.00 7.17 14.99
N ALA A 29 2.70 5.92 15.34
CA ALA A 29 1.55 5.23 14.76
C ALA A 29 0.23 5.95 15.12
N GLN A 30 -0.68 6.05 14.19
CA GLN A 30 -1.99 6.67 14.44
C GLN A 30 -2.79 5.94 15.53
N SER A 31 -2.62 4.63 15.68
CA SER A 31 -3.25 3.82 16.72
C SER A 31 -2.83 4.26 18.14
N ASP A 32 -1.57 4.67 18.31
CA ASP A 32 -1.04 5.11 19.61
C ASP A 32 -1.65 6.45 20.04
N LEU A 33 -2.22 7.19 19.09
CA LEU A 33 -2.88 8.48 19.31
C LEU A 33 -4.40 8.38 19.24
N GLY A 34 -4.95 7.17 19.15
CA GLY A 34 -6.40 6.94 19.09
C GLY A 34 -7.08 7.48 17.84
N VAL A 35 -6.35 7.65 16.74
CA VAL A 35 -6.90 8.12 15.47
C VAL A 35 -7.69 6.98 14.82
N PRO A 36 -8.99 7.21 14.47
CA PRO A 36 -9.77 6.22 13.76
C PRO A 36 -9.28 6.04 12.32
N GLU A 37 -9.47 4.85 11.76
CA GLU A 37 -9.19 4.60 10.35
C GLU A 37 -10.05 5.49 9.45
N SER A 38 -9.43 5.99 8.40
CA SER A 38 -10.11 6.71 7.34
C SER A 38 -10.64 5.75 6.30
N PRO A 39 -11.85 5.97 5.75
CA PRO A 39 -12.27 5.26 4.56
C PRO A 39 -11.35 5.57 3.38
N GLU A 40 -11.22 4.61 2.48
CA GLU A 40 -10.42 4.71 1.25
C GLU A 40 -11.32 4.56 0.01
N PRO A 41 -12.21 5.54 -0.27
CA PRO A 41 -13.25 5.40 -1.30
C PRO A 41 -12.75 5.71 -2.71
N HIS A 42 -11.52 6.18 -2.87
CA HIS A 42 -11.02 6.69 -4.13
C HIS A 42 -10.41 5.60 -5.00
N ARG A 43 -10.23 5.90 -6.28
CA ARG A 43 -9.71 4.96 -7.28
C ARG A 43 -8.22 5.11 -7.54
N THR A 44 -7.55 6.05 -6.91
CA THR A 44 -6.11 6.26 -7.04
C THR A 44 -5.42 6.17 -5.68
N PHE A 45 -4.19 5.68 -5.70
CA PHE A 45 -3.35 5.61 -4.49
C PHE A 45 -3.13 6.98 -3.87
N VAL A 46 -2.90 8.01 -4.69
CA VAL A 46 -2.63 9.37 -4.19
C VAL A 46 -3.83 9.95 -3.45
N GLU A 47 -5.05 9.77 -3.95
CA GLU A 47 -6.26 10.27 -3.28
C GLU A 47 -6.49 9.55 -1.94
N ASN A 48 -6.33 8.23 -1.90
CA ASN A 48 -6.47 7.45 -0.67
C ASN A 48 -5.36 7.77 0.35
N ALA A 49 -4.11 7.92 -0.08
CA ALA A 49 -3.03 8.37 0.80
C ALA A 49 -3.29 9.77 1.36
N LEU A 50 -3.76 10.69 0.53
CA LEU A 50 -4.06 12.07 0.95
C LEU A 50 -5.18 12.11 2.00
N ILE A 51 -6.27 11.39 1.80
CA ILE A 51 -7.38 11.39 2.77
C ILE A 51 -6.94 10.78 4.11
N LYS A 52 -6.12 9.73 4.10
CA LYS A 52 -5.54 9.13 5.32
C LYS A 52 -4.64 10.12 6.06
N ALA A 53 -3.73 10.78 5.35
CA ALA A 53 -2.83 11.77 5.96
C ALA A 53 -3.61 12.94 6.57
N ARG A 54 -4.62 13.46 5.86
CA ARG A 54 -5.48 14.54 6.37
C ARG A 54 -6.31 14.11 7.58
N ASN A 55 -6.84 12.88 7.58
CA ASN A 55 -7.56 12.34 8.72
C ASN A 55 -6.67 12.30 9.98
N ALA A 56 -5.45 11.80 9.84
CA ALA A 56 -4.50 11.76 10.95
C ALA A 56 -4.12 13.16 11.44
N ALA A 57 -3.84 14.09 10.52
CA ALA A 57 -3.54 15.48 10.87
C ALA A 57 -4.71 16.19 11.57
N GLN A 58 -5.94 15.89 11.16
CA GLN A 58 -7.15 16.46 11.76
C GLN A 58 -7.33 16.03 13.21
N HIS A 59 -7.11 14.75 13.50
CA HIS A 59 -7.32 14.20 14.86
C HIS A 59 -6.19 14.55 15.83
N THR A 60 -4.99 14.79 15.31
CA THR A 60 -3.81 14.98 16.16
C THR A 60 -3.28 16.40 16.21
N GLY A 61 -3.60 17.23 15.22
CA GLY A 61 -3.00 18.55 15.05
C GLY A 61 -1.53 18.51 14.64
N LEU A 62 -0.99 17.33 14.33
CA LEU A 62 0.40 17.15 13.91
C LEU A 62 0.50 16.99 12.38
N ALA A 63 1.71 17.17 11.86
CA ALA A 63 2.01 16.73 10.50
C ALA A 63 1.79 15.21 10.39
N ALA A 64 1.34 14.75 9.24
CA ALA A 64 1.03 13.35 9.02
C ALA A 64 1.55 12.86 7.68
N ILE A 65 1.90 11.59 7.63
CA ILE A 65 2.31 10.87 6.44
C ILE A 65 1.44 9.63 6.29
N ALA A 66 1.01 9.35 5.08
CA ALA A 66 0.29 8.12 4.74
C ALA A 66 0.87 7.52 3.47
N ASP A 67 0.75 6.22 3.34
CA ASP A 67 0.97 5.52 2.09
C ASP A 67 -0.31 4.82 1.64
N ASP A 68 -0.45 4.67 0.35
CA ASP A 68 -1.34 3.69 -0.25
C ASP A 68 -0.57 2.93 -1.33
N ALA A 69 -0.72 1.61 -1.32
CA ALA A 69 0.07 0.73 -2.15
C ALA A 69 -0.78 -0.45 -2.66
N GLY A 70 -0.39 -0.98 -3.80
CA GLY A 70 -1.07 -2.12 -4.36
C GLY A 70 -0.37 -2.74 -5.55
N LEU A 71 -0.93 -3.86 -5.99
CA LEU A 71 -0.54 -4.59 -7.18
C LEU A 71 -1.33 -4.08 -8.38
N CYS A 72 -0.62 -3.71 -9.44
CA CYS A 72 -1.22 -3.35 -10.73
C CYS A 72 -0.78 -4.38 -11.78
N VAL A 73 -1.75 -5.09 -12.37
CA VAL A 73 -1.51 -6.13 -13.37
C VAL A 73 -1.93 -5.64 -14.75
N ASP A 74 -1.01 -5.63 -15.70
CA ASP A 74 -1.25 -5.06 -17.04
C ASP A 74 -2.42 -5.76 -17.76
N ALA A 75 -2.44 -7.10 -17.75
CA ALA A 75 -3.50 -7.89 -18.39
C ALA A 75 -4.89 -7.74 -17.73
N MET A 76 -4.93 -7.18 -16.51
CA MET A 76 -6.15 -6.91 -15.76
C MET A 76 -6.53 -5.41 -15.79
N GLY A 77 -5.91 -4.61 -16.66
CA GLY A 77 -6.19 -3.18 -16.76
C GLY A 77 -5.76 -2.38 -15.51
N GLY A 78 -4.76 -2.85 -14.78
CA GLY A 78 -4.27 -2.22 -13.56
C GLY A 78 -4.91 -2.72 -12.26
N LEU A 79 -5.88 -3.64 -12.35
CA LEU A 79 -6.42 -4.31 -11.16
C LEU A 79 -5.37 -5.26 -10.54
N PRO A 80 -5.45 -5.56 -9.24
CA PRO A 80 -6.38 -5.06 -8.22
C PRO A 80 -6.27 -3.56 -7.88
N GLY A 81 -5.09 -2.92 -8.10
CA GLY A 81 -4.91 -1.49 -7.82
C GLY A 81 -5.18 -1.17 -6.35
N VAL A 82 -6.04 -0.18 -6.09
CA VAL A 82 -6.40 0.25 -4.72
C VAL A 82 -7.12 -0.83 -3.92
N ASP A 83 -7.68 -1.84 -4.58
CA ASP A 83 -8.42 -2.94 -3.94
C ASP A 83 -7.52 -4.11 -3.52
N THR A 84 -6.21 -3.99 -3.68
CA THR A 84 -5.24 -5.07 -3.47
C THR A 84 -5.42 -5.82 -2.14
N ALA A 85 -5.68 -5.10 -1.06
CA ALA A 85 -5.78 -5.69 0.28
C ALA A 85 -7.04 -6.54 0.51
N TYR A 86 -8.06 -6.36 -0.32
CA TYR A 86 -9.36 -7.05 -0.18
C TYR A 86 -9.95 -7.53 -1.51
N TYR A 87 -9.11 -7.61 -2.55
CA TYR A 87 -9.54 -7.97 -3.90
C TYR A 87 -10.34 -9.27 -3.98
N CYS A 88 -9.95 -10.26 -3.19
CA CYS A 88 -10.62 -11.57 -3.14
C CYS A 88 -12.07 -11.52 -2.64
N THR A 89 -12.44 -10.50 -1.87
CA THR A 89 -13.81 -10.41 -1.32
C THR A 89 -14.87 -10.21 -2.41
N GLN A 90 -14.49 -9.64 -3.54
CA GLN A 90 -15.36 -9.47 -4.71
C GLN A 90 -15.79 -10.81 -5.32
N PHE A 91 -15.06 -11.88 -5.03
CA PHE A 91 -15.30 -13.24 -5.52
C PHE A 91 -15.85 -14.16 -4.44
N GLY A 92 -16.25 -13.61 -3.28
CA GLY A 92 -16.83 -14.36 -2.18
C GLY A 92 -15.81 -15.09 -1.29
N TYR A 93 -14.52 -14.75 -1.39
CA TYR A 93 -13.49 -15.31 -0.52
C TYR A 93 -13.31 -14.47 0.75
N ASP A 94 -12.92 -15.10 1.85
CA ASP A 94 -12.49 -14.40 3.06
C ASP A 94 -11.24 -13.59 2.80
N LYS A 95 -11.16 -12.40 3.42
CA LYS A 95 -10.03 -11.47 3.28
C LYS A 95 -8.77 -12.06 3.91
N THR A 96 -7.94 -12.67 3.08
CA THR A 96 -6.61 -13.18 3.43
C THR A 96 -5.63 -12.95 2.29
N ASP A 97 -4.33 -12.89 2.59
CA ASP A 97 -3.29 -12.78 1.56
C ASP A 97 -3.33 -13.97 0.59
N TYR A 98 -3.58 -15.17 1.13
CA TYR A 98 -3.74 -16.37 0.32
C TYR A 98 -4.87 -16.22 -0.71
N ASN A 99 -6.04 -15.80 -0.26
CA ASN A 99 -7.20 -15.64 -1.13
C ASN A 99 -7.04 -14.46 -2.11
N ASN A 100 -6.35 -13.39 -1.72
CA ASN A 100 -6.04 -12.30 -2.65
C ASN A 100 -5.12 -12.78 -3.78
N ARG A 101 -4.07 -13.54 -3.47
CA ARG A 101 -3.20 -14.18 -4.48
C ARG A 101 -3.99 -15.14 -5.35
N ARG A 102 -4.82 -15.99 -4.74
CA ARG A 102 -5.68 -16.95 -5.45
C ARG A 102 -6.59 -16.24 -6.45
N ALA A 103 -7.29 -15.21 -6.03
CA ALA A 103 -8.20 -14.46 -6.90
C ALA A 103 -7.49 -13.85 -8.11
N VAL A 104 -6.30 -13.26 -7.91
CA VAL A 104 -5.49 -12.71 -9.01
C VAL A 104 -5.03 -13.82 -9.95
N LEU A 105 -4.51 -14.93 -9.42
CA LEU A 105 -4.03 -16.04 -10.26
C LEU A 105 -5.16 -16.69 -11.05
N GLU A 106 -6.37 -16.81 -10.49
CA GLU A 106 -7.56 -17.29 -11.21
C GLU A 106 -7.92 -16.36 -12.37
N GLN A 107 -7.92 -15.04 -12.16
CA GLN A 107 -8.16 -14.05 -13.22
C GLN A 107 -7.06 -14.06 -14.29
N MET A 108 -5.87 -14.49 -13.94
CA MET A 108 -4.72 -14.57 -14.83
C MET A 108 -4.59 -15.91 -15.57
N GLN A 109 -5.55 -16.82 -15.41
CA GLN A 109 -5.56 -18.08 -16.14
C GLN A 109 -5.64 -17.82 -17.66
N GLY A 110 -4.77 -18.48 -18.43
CA GLY A 110 -4.71 -18.32 -19.89
C GLY A 110 -4.05 -17.02 -20.36
N GLN A 111 -3.72 -16.09 -19.49
CA GLN A 111 -3.03 -14.87 -19.87
C GLN A 111 -1.53 -15.13 -20.08
N THR A 112 -1.03 -14.69 -21.24
CA THR A 112 0.41 -14.75 -21.57
C THR A 112 1.17 -13.53 -21.08
N ASN A 113 0.52 -12.34 -21.09
CA ASN A 113 1.10 -11.14 -20.49
C ASN A 113 0.98 -11.25 -18.95
N ARG A 114 2.10 -11.52 -18.31
CA ARG A 114 2.21 -11.68 -16.85
C ARG A 114 2.76 -10.44 -16.17
N ARG A 115 2.99 -9.36 -16.92
CA ARG A 115 3.59 -8.14 -16.41
C ARG A 115 2.71 -7.49 -15.33
N ALA A 116 3.35 -7.13 -14.23
CA ALA A 116 2.72 -6.48 -13.09
C ALA A 116 3.69 -5.50 -12.44
N ALA A 117 3.20 -4.69 -11.52
CA ALA A 117 4.03 -3.85 -10.69
C ALA A 117 3.42 -3.71 -9.28
N LEU A 118 4.27 -3.67 -8.28
CA LEU A 118 3.93 -3.11 -6.98
C LEU A 118 4.13 -1.60 -7.04
N VAL A 119 3.10 -0.87 -6.69
CA VAL A 119 3.09 0.61 -6.67
C VAL A 119 2.83 1.07 -5.26
N SER A 120 3.60 2.02 -4.76
CA SER A 120 3.34 2.69 -3.50
C SER A 120 3.37 4.20 -3.71
N THR A 121 2.40 4.89 -3.17
CA THR A 121 2.34 6.35 -3.17
C THR A 121 2.29 6.84 -1.74
N ILE A 122 3.22 7.72 -1.40
CA ILE A 122 3.33 8.34 -0.08
C ILE A 122 2.90 9.80 -0.21
N VAL A 123 2.07 10.24 0.72
CA VAL A 123 1.64 11.64 0.85
C VAL A 123 1.93 12.13 2.26
N ALA A 124 2.59 13.26 2.37
CA ALA A 124 2.81 13.93 3.65
C ALA A 124 2.15 15.32 3.64
N VAL A 125 1.46 15.65 4.72
CA VAL A 125 0.80 16.96 4.94
C VAL A 125 1.35 17.61 6.20
N ARG A 126 1.54 18.93 6.16
CA ARG A 126 1.93 19.72 7.34
C ARG A 126 0.75 19.97 8.27
N SER A 127 -0.47 20.00 7.70
CA SER A 127 -1.73 20.19 8.42
C SER A 127 -2.89 19.67 7.56
N VAL A 128 -4.09 19.65 8.14
CA VAL A 128 -5.34 19.27 7.42
C VAL A 128 -5.54 20.11 6.15
N GLN A 129 -5.21 21.40 6.22
CA GLN A 129 -5.48 22.38 5.16
C GLN A 129 -4.24 22.64 4.29
N ASP A 130 -3.22 21.79 4.39
CA ASP A 130 -2.02 21.95 3.57
C ASP A 130 -2.39 21.93 2.07
N PRO A 131 -2.21 23.05 1.35
CA PRO A 131 -2.54 23.13 -0.08
C PRO A 131 -1.45 22.50 -0.96
N GLU A 132 -0.30 22.18 -0.39
CA GLU A 132 0.89 21.74 -1.11
C GLU A 132 1.50 20.51 -0.43
N PRO A 133 0.78 19.36 -0.41
CA PRO A 133 1.31 18.13 0.18
C PRO A 133 2.54 17.63 -0.58
N LEU A 134 3.47 17.00 0.14
CA LEU A 134 4.56 16.27 -0.48
C LEU A 134 4.03 14.93 -0.97
N ILE A 135 4.34 14.59 -2.23
CA ILE A 135 3.92 13.35 -2.87
C ILE A 135 5.15 12.64 -3.44
N ALA A 136 5.29 11.38 -3.13
CA ALA A 136 6.30 10.51 -3.72
C ALA A 136 5.68 9.18 -4.12
N SER A 137 6.11 8.62 -5.25
CA SER A 137 5.67 7.31 -5.72
C SER A 137 6.85 6.44 -6.07
N GLY A 138 6.75 5.16 -5.70
CA GLY A 138 7.68 4.11 -6.09
C GLY A 138 6.96 3.03 -6.89
N ARG A 139 7.70 2.39 -7.81
CA ARG A 139 7.17 1.31 -8.65
C ARG A 139 8.22 0.23 -8.84
N VAL A 140 7.89 -1.00 -8.49
CA VAL A 140 8.71 -2.17 -8.76
C VAL A 140 8.02 -3.01 -9.82
N VAL A 141 8.66 -3.12 -10.99
CA VAL A 141 8.14 -3.94 -12.10
C VAL A 141 8.50 -5.40 -11.84
N ALA A 142 7.53 -6.27 -12.06
CA ALA A 142 7.65 -7.70 -11.88
C ALA A 142 6.83 -8.48 -12.90
N GLU A 143 6.98 -9.78 -12.88
CA GLU A 143 6.11 -10.72 -13.58
C GLU A 143 5.41 -11.62 -12.56
N LEU A 144 4.12 -11.86 -12.77
CA LEU A 144 3.38 -12.80 -11.93
C LEU A 144 3.77 -14.24 -12.28
N THR A 145 4.17 -15.00 -11.29
CA THR A 145 4.36 -16.46 -11.41
C THR A 145 3.00 -17.15 -11.61
N ARG A 146 3.00 -18.40 -12.04
CA ARG A 146 1.76 -19.18 -12.20
C ARG A 146 1.28 -19.78 -10.89
N GLU A 147 2.19 -19.97 -9.96
CA GLU A 147 1.97 -20.51 -8.62
C GLU A 147 2.89 -19.79 -7.62
N PRO A 148 2.55 -19.79 -6.33
CA PRO A 148 3.40 -19.21 -5.31
C PRO A 148 4.78 -19.91 -5.24
N VAL A 149 5.84 -19.13 -5.06
CA VAL A 149 7.22 -19.58 -4.92
C VAL A 149 7.85 -18.96 -3.68
N GLY A 150 8.58 -19.76 -2.92
CA GLY A 150 9.25 -19.31 -1.69
C GLY A 150 8.32 -19.29 -0.46
N GLU A 151 8.94 -19.10 0.71
CA GLU A 151 8.27 -19.15 2.02
C GLU A 151 8.36 -17.81 2.77
N HIS A 152 9.00 -16.81 2.17
CA HIS A 152 9.22 -15.49 2.79
C HIS A 152 8.35 -14.41 2.16
N GLY A 153 8.25 -13.27 2.88
CA GLY A 153 7.44 -12.15 2.46
C GLY A 153 5.98 -12.24 2.89
N PHE A 154 5.18 -11.30 2.43
CA PHE A 154 3.75 -11.21 2.73
C PHE A 154 2.98 -10.73 1.48
N GLY A 155 1.67 -10.65 1.57
CA GLY A 155 0.84 -10.13 0.49
C GLY A 155 1.06 -10.91 -0.82
N PHE A 156 1.50 -10.22 -1.86
CA PHE A 156 1.73 -10.78 -3.19
C PHE A 156 3.18 -11.23 -3.45
N ASP A 157 4.11 -11.05 -2.51
CA ASP A 157 5.53 -11.42 -2.68
C ASP A 157 5.73 -12.84 -3.23
N PRO A 158 5.02 -13.87 -2.74
CA PRO A 158 5.20 -15.24 -3.24
C PRO A 158 4.86 -15.46 -4.73
N VAL A 159 4.15 -14.55 -5.36
CA VAL A 159 3.77 -14.64 -6.79
C VAL A 159 4.44 -13.59 -7.66
N MET A 160 5.43 -12.87 -7.12
CA MET A 160 6.14 -11.80 -7.81
C MET A 160 7.56 -12.24 -8.17
N PHE A 161 7.84 -12.34 -9.45
CA PHE A 161 9.20 -12.48 -9.96
C PHE A 161 9.72 -11.13 -10.43
N ILE A 162 10.86 -10.69 -9.90
CA ILE A 162 11.48 -9.41 -10.25
C ILE A 162 12.68 -9.69 -11.15
N PRO A 163 12.56 -9.51 -12.50
CA PRO A 163 13.61 -9.90 -13.44
C PRO A 163 14.97 -9.23 -13.20
N SER A 164 14.96 -8.02 -12.62
CA SER A 164 16.18 -7.27 -12.33
C SER A 164 16.98 -7.82 -11.13
N LEU A 165 16.37 -8.67 -10.33
CA LEU A 165 17.00 -9.27 -9.14
C LEU A 165 17.34 -10.76 -9.33
N GLY A 166 16.78 -11.41 -10.35
CA GLY A 166 17.01 -12.82 -10.69
C GLY A 166 16.12 -13.78 -9.95
#